data_40b0155714e11932c7c77705ef413e79
#
_entry.id   40b0155714e11932c7c77705ef413e79
#
_cell.length_a   1.000
_cell.length_b   1.000
_cell.length_c   1.000
_cell.angle_alpha   90.00
_cell.angle_beta   90.00
_cell.angle_gamma   90.00
#
_symmetry.space_group_name_H-M   'P 1'
#
loop_
_entity.id
_entity.type
_entity.pdbx_description
1 polymer ?
#
loop_
_entity_poly.entity_id
_entity_poly.type
_entity_poly.pdbx_seq_one_letter_code
_entity_poly.pdbx_strand_id
1 'polypeptide(L)'
;MAKKPVLLCIMDGFGWVPNETFGNAVVAAKTPHLDALMAKYPMTTIDASGMAVGLPDGQMGNSEVGHTNMGAGRIVYQQLTLITKSIRDGEMLKNPVLVKNMKAAIDA
;
A
#
# COMPACT_ATOMS: atom_id res chain seq x y z
N MET A 1 32.87 15.87 0.57
CA MET A 1 31.59 16.40 1.12
C MET A 1 31.19 15.51 2.29
N ALA A 2 30.85 16.09 3.44
CA ALA A 2 30.32 15.31 4.57
C ALA A 2 28.93 14.74 4.18
N LYS A 3 28.76 13.43 4.36
CA LYS A 3 27.48 12.77 4.14
C LYS A 3 26.47 13.28 5.18
N LYS A 4 25.32 13.78 4.74
CA LYS A 4 24.22 14.14 5.64
C LYS A 4 23.39 12.88 5.89
N PRO A 5 23.22 12.44 7.13
CA PRO A 5 22.40 11.29 7.44
C PRO A 5 20.92 11.61 7.16
N VAL A 6 20.18 10.60 6.70
CA VAL A 6 18.73 10.65 6.54
C VAL A 6 18.12 9.62 7.48
N LEU A 7 17.12 10.03 8.25
CA LEU A 7 16.35 9.15 9.13
C LEU A 7 14.95 9.00 8.57
N LEU A 8 14.52 7.78 8.29
CA LEU A 8 13.12 7.41 8.07
C LEU A 8 12.56 6.83 9.36
N CYS A 9 11.62 7.54 9.98
CA CYS A 9 10.95 7.08 11.19
C CYS A 9 9.54 6.60 10.82
N ILE A 10 9.28 5.31 10.96
CA ILE A 10 7.98 4.69 10.65
C ILE A 10 7.23 4.48 11.96
N MET A 11 6.09 5.15 12.11
CA MET A 11 5.16 4.96 13.23
C MET A 11 4.05 4.01 12.77
N ASP A 12 4.32 2.73 12.83
CA ASP A 12 3.40 1.70 12.35
C ASP A 12 2.10 1.70 13.15
N GLY A 13 0.97 1.62 12.45
CA GLY A 13 -0.35 1.69 13.07
C GLY A 13 -0.84 3.09 13.48
N PHE A 14 -0.11 4.15 13.14
CA PHE A 14 -0.48 5.53 13.44
C PHE A 14 -1.60 6.04 12.51
N GLY A 15 -2.77 5.55 12.52
CA GLY A 15 -3.86 6.01 11.66
C GLY A 15 -4.16 7.50 11.80
N TRP A 16 -4.24 8.23 10.68
CA TRP A 16 -4.54 9.66 10.66
C TRP A 16 -6.01 9.93 10.34
N VAL A 17 -6.80 10.21 11.39
CA VAL A 17 -8.22 10.60 11.27
C VAL A 17 -8.47 11.81 12.17
N PRO A 18 -8.09 13.02 11.74
CA PRO A 18 -8.03 14.20 12.61
C PRO A 18 -9.38 14.67 13.15
N ASN A 19 -10.47 14.35 12.48
CA ASN A 19 -11.81 14.79 12.85
C ASN A 19 -12.57 13.80 13.73
N GLU A 20 -12.00 12.65 14.01
CA GLU A 20 -12.62 11.62 14.83
C GLU A 20 -11.93 11.57 16.19
N THR A 21 -12.64 12.02 17.23
CA THR A 21 -12.09 12.12 18.59
C THR A 21 -12.45 10.91 19.45
N PHE A 22 -13.58 10.26 19.19
CA PHE A 22 -14.00 9.10 19.98
C PHE A 22 -13.17 7.85 19.62
N GLY A 23 -12.53 7.28 20.63
CA GLY A 23 -11.69 6.09 20.44
C GLY A 23 -10.38 6.33 19.69
N ASN A 24 -10.06 7.56 19.33
CA ASN A 24 -8.86 7.92 18.58
C ASN A 24 -7.72 8.31 19.55
N ALA A 25 -6.87 7.35 19.89
CA ALA A 25 -5.75 7.55 20.80
C ALA A 25 -4.71 8.55 20.27
N VAL A 26 -4.55 8.66 18.95
CA VAL A 26 -3.62 9.61 18.31
C VAL A 26 -4.06 11.04 18.57
N VAL A 27 -5.35 11.35 18.38
CA VAL A 27 -5.91 12.69 18.63
C VAL A 27 -5.98 13.01 20.12
N ALA A 28 -6.22 12.00 20.97
CA ALA A 28 -6.30 12.18 22.43
C ALA A 28 -4.92 12.34 23.10
N ALA A 29 -3.86 11.92 22.45
CA ALA A 29 -2.51 11.97 23.01
C ALA A 29 -1.96 13.42 23.02
N LYS A 30 -1.14 13.72 24.05
CA LYS A 30 -0.38 14.97 24.10
C LYS A 30 0.94 14.78 23.36
N THR A 31 1.04 15.27 22.15
CA THR A 31 2.19 15.05 21.25
C THR A 31 2.83 16.37 20.78
N PRO A 32 3.29 17.26 21.70
CA PRO A 32 3.69 18.61 21.36
C PRO A 32 4.84 18.68 20.33
N HIS A 33 5.74 17.72 20.32
CA HIS A 33 6.84 17.68 19.36
C HIS A 33 6.36 17.24 17.96
N LEU A 34 5.48 16.26 17.91
CA LEU A 34 4.90 15.80 16.64
C LEU A 34 3.98 16.87 16.06
N ASP A 35 3.16 17.51 16.90
CA ASP A 35 2.28 18.61 16.50
C ASP A 35 3.09 19.78 15.91
N ALA A 36 4.21 20.13 16.55
CA ALA A 36 5.11 21.16 16.05
C ALA A 36 5.77 20.78 14.71
N LEU A 37 6.13 19.53 14.52
CA LEU A 37 6.67 19.04 13.24
C LEU A 37 5.63 19.10 12.13
N MET A 38 4.42 18.63 12.41
CA MET A 38 3.31 18.65 11.44
C MET A 38 2.91 20.09 11.04
N ALA A 39 2.96 21.03 11.99
CA ALA A 39 2.67 22.42 11.72
C ALA A 39 3.77 23.14 10.93
N LYS A 40 5.02 22.72 11.06
CA LYS A 40 6.17 23.41 10.50
C LYS A 40 6.62 22.88 9.15
N TYR A 41 6.46 21.60 8.89
CA TYR A 41 6.98 20.92 7.70
C TYR A 41 5.84 20.44 6.79
N PRO A 42 6.12 20.24 5.49
CA PRO A 42 5.13 19.68 4.58
C PRO A 42 4.61 18.33 5.06
N MET A 43 3.30 18.15 5.03
CA MET A 43 2.61 16.93 5.39
C MET A 43 1.70 16.48 4.25
N THR A 44 1.59 15.20 4.03
CA THR A 44 0.63 14.59 3.12
C THR A 44 0.14 13.27 3.70
N THR A 45 -0.97 12.78 3.18
CA THR A 45 -1.53 11.47 3.50
C THR A 45 -1.35 10.53 2.32
N ILE A 46 -1.19 9.25 2.60
CA ILE A 46 -1.16 8.18 1.63
C ILE A 46 -2.19 7.12 2.03
N ASP A 47 -2.77 6.46 1.03
CA ASP A 47 -3.65 5.33 1.29
C ASP A 47 -2.85 4.14 1.81
N ALA A 48 -3.42 3.46 2.81
CA ALA A 48 -2.79 2.31 3.47
C ALA A 48 -3.62 1.02 3.34
N SER A 49 -4.60 0.98 2.41
CA SER A 49 -5.50 -0.16 2.25
C SER A 49 -5.85 -0.42 0.78
N GLY A 50 -6.42 -1.56 0.50
CA GLY A 50 -6.97 -1.94 -0.80
C GLY A 50 -5.94 -1.86 -1.94
N MET A 51 -6.41 -1.51 -3.12
CA MET A 51 -5.60 -1.49 -4.35
C MET A 51 -4.42 -0.52 -4.28
N ALA A 52 -4.50 0.53 -3.48
CA ALA A 52 -3.41 1.49 -3.30
C ALA A 52 -2.15 0.87 -2.68
N VAL A 53 -2.29 -0.25 -1.99
CA VAL A 53 -1.18 -1.01 -1.42
C VAL A 53 -1.06 -2.43 -1.99
N GLY A 54 -1.75 -2.73 -3.08
CA GLY A 54 -1.68 -4.02 -3.76
C GLY A 54 -2.55 -5.13 -3.16
N LEU A 55 -3.53 -4.78 -2.33
CA LEU A 55 -4.53 -5.68 -1.77
C LEU A 55 -5.87 -5.59 -2.53
N PRO A 56 -6.77 -6.57 -2.37
CA PRO A 56 -8.14 -6.44 -2.89
C PRO A 56 -8.85 -5.20 -2.34
N ASP A 57 -9.80 -4.67 -3.10
CA ASP A 57 -10.62 -3.55 -2.66
C ASP A 57 -11.31 -3.85 -1.32
N GLY A 58 -11.32 -2.85 -0.44
CA GLY A 58 -11.93 -2.97 0.89
C GLY A 58 -11.11 -3.75 1.92
N GLN A 59 -9.98 -4.32 1.54
CA GLN A 59 -9.10 -5.02 2.48
C GLN A 59 -8.20 -4.02 3.21
N MET A 60 -8.21 -4.07 4.54
CA MET A 60 -7.34 -3.27 5.39
C MET A 60 -5.88 -3.65 5.16
N GLY A 61 -5.01 -2.66 5.10
CA GLY A 61 -3.57 -2.86 5.02
C GLY A 61 -2.97 -3.48 6.29
N ASN A 62 -1.72 -3.88 6.17
CA ASN A 62 -0.94 -4.40 7.27
C ASN A 62 0.53 -3.98 7.13
N SER A 63 1.32 -4.21 8.17
CA SER A 63 2.72 -3.81 8.23
C SER A 63 3.56 -4.43 7.11
N GLU A 64 3.39 -5.71 6.80
CA GLU A 64 4.16 -6.40 5.76
C GLU A 64 3.96 -5.76 4.39
N VAL A 65 2.71 -5.53 4.01
CA VAL A 65 2.35 -4.92 2.73
C VAL A 65 2.85 -3.47 2.66
N GLY A 66 2.65 -2.69 3.72
CA GLY A 66 3.10 -1.30 3.79
C GLY A 66 4.61 -1.17 3.65
N HIS A 67 5.38 -1.94 4.42
CA HIS A 67 6.85 -1.93 4.35
C HIS A 67 7.37 -2.44 2.99
N THR A 68 6.71 -3.44 2.40
CA THR A 68 7.06 -3.94 1.06
C THR A 68 6.90 -2.83 0.02
N ASN A 69 5.79 -2.09 0.04
CA ASN A 69 5.55 -0.99 -0.90
C ASN A 69 6.55 0.16 -0.71
N MET A 70 6.83 0.54 0.53
CA MET A 70 7.84 1.56 0.84
C MET A 70 9.23 1.14 0.37
N GLY A 71 9.63 -0.09 0.63
CA GLY A 71 10.93 -0.62 0.20
C GLY A 71 11.07 -0.74 -1.31
N ALA A 72 9.99 -1.08 -2.00
CA ALA A 72 9.95 -1.20 -3.46
C ALA A 72 9.82 0.15 -4.18
N GLY A 73 9.37 1.21 -3.50
CA GLY A 73 9.06 2.51 -4.10
C GLY A 73 7.91 2.46 -5.13
N ARG A 74 7.08 1.45 -5.07
CA ARG A 74 5.92 1.23 -5.96
C ARG A 74 4.90 0.32 -5.32
N ILE A 75 3.69 0.29 -5.88
CA ILE A 75 2.68 -0.70 -5.49
C ILE A 75 3.15 -2.11 -5.86
N VAL A 76 3.23 -3.00 -4.89
CA VAL A 76 3.50 -4.43 -5.05
C VAL A 76 2.21 -5.18 -4.86
N TYR A 77 1.58 -5.60 -5.95
CA TYR A 77 0.35 -6.36 -5.88
C TYR A 77 0.58 -7.74 -5.28
N GLN A 78 -0.22 -8.10 -4.29
CA GLN A 78 -0.31 -9.46 -3.78
C GLN A 78 -0.81 -10.40 -4.89
N GLN A 79 -0.44 -11.67 -4.82
CA GLN A 79 -0.73 -12.63 -5.91
C GLN A 79 -2.21 -12.66 -6.30
N LEU A 80 -3.10 -12.73 -5.32
CA LEU A 80 -4.55 -12.72 -5.57
C LEU A 80 -5.00 -11.46 -6.30
N THR A 81 -4.51 -10.30 -5.86
CA THR A 81 -4.82 -9.01 -6.46
C THR A 81 -4.27 -8.89 -7.87
N LEU A 82 -3.05 -9.38 -8.09
CA LEU A 82 -2.39 -9.39 -9.40
C LEU A 82 -3.17 -10.26 -10.39
N ILE A 83 -3.59 -11.45 -9.99
CA ILE A 83 -4.39 -12.35 -10.83
C ILE A 83 -5.75 -11.69 -11.15
N THR A 84 -6.43 -11.18 -10.14
CA THR A 84 -7.72 -10.51 -10.32
C THR A 84 -7.61 -9.29 -11.26
N LYS A 85 -6.56 -8.48 -11.08
CA LYS A 85 -6.27 -7.35 -11.96
C LYS A 85 -6.01 -7.81 -13.39
N SER A 86 -5.18 -8.84 -13.58
CA SER A 86 -4.89 -9.41 -14.91
C SER A 86 -6.13 -9.91 -15.63
N ILE A 87 -7.08 -10.50 -14.89
CA ILE A 87 -8.38 -10.92 -15.44
C ILE A 87 -9.21 -9.70 -15.85
N ARG A 88 -9.35 -8.71 -14.97
CA ARG A 88 -10.15 -7.49 -15.21
C ARG A 88 -9.62 -6.69 -16.40
N ASP A 89 -8.30 -6.59 -16.52
CA ASP A 89 -7.62 -5.86 -17.61
C ASP A 89 -7.58 -6.66 -18.92
N GLY A 90 -8.04 -7.92 -18.92
CA GLY A 90 -8.00 -8.81 -20.09
C GLY A 90 -6.62 -9.36 -20.44
N GLU A 91 -5.60 -9.09 -19.61
CA GLU A 91 -4.23 -9.56 -19.83
C GLU A 91 -4.09 -11.08 -19.66
N MET A 92 -4.90 -11.68 -18.80
CA MET A 92 -4.92 -13.13 -18.61
C MET A 92 -5.26 -13.87 -19.91
N LEU A 93 -6.18 -13.33 -20.72
CA LEU A 93 -6.57 -13.91 -22.01
C LEU A 93 -5.50 -13.81 -23.08
N LYS A 94 -4.50 -12.97 -22.86
CA LYS A 94 -3.34 -12.78 -23.77
C LYS A 94 -2.11 -13.56 -23.29
N ASN A 95 -2.18 -14.21 -22.12
CA ASN A 95 -1.05 -14.95 -21.58
C ASN A 95 -0.68 -16.13 -22.52
N PRO A 96 0.52 -16.13 -23.11
CA PRO A 96 0.88 -17.10 -24.15
C PRO A 96 0.90 -18.55 -23.64
N VAL A 97 1.21 -18.76 -22.35
CA VAL A 97 1.22 -20.09 -21.76
C VAL A 97 -0.21 -20.64 -21.63
N LEU A 98 -1.14 -19.81 -21.13
CA LEU A 98 -2.55 -20.22 -21.02
C LEU A 98 -3.17 -20.45 -22.40
N VAL A 99 -2.99 -19.52 -23.32
CA VAL A 99 -3.52 -19.64 -24.68
C VAL A 99 -2.99 -20.88 -25.41
N LYS A 100 -1.69 -21.15 -25.29
CA LYS A 100 -1.07 -22.35 -25.91
C LYS A 100 -1.68 -23.65 -25.35
N ASN A 101 -1.80 -23.74 -24.01
CA ASN A 101 -2.32 -24.96 -23.41
C ASN A 101 -3.82 -25.16 -23.67
N MET A 102 -4.61 -24.08 -23.69
CA MET A 102 -6.03 -24.15 -24.06
C MET A 102 -6.22 -24.60 -25.50
N LYS A 103 -5.44 -24.05 -26.44
CA LYS A 103 -5.49 -24.49 -27.86
C LYS A 103 -5.11 -25.94 -27.99
N ALA A 104 -4.03 -26.41 -27.37
CA ALA A 104 -3.62 -27.80 -27.39
C ALA A 104 -4.70 -28.74 -26.85
N ALA A 105 -5.47 -28.34 -25.85
CA ALA A 105 -6.57 -29.11 -25.30
C ALA A 105 -7.81 -29.15 -26.23
N ILE A 106 -8.02 -28.11 -27.05
CA ILE A 106 -9.10 -28.08 -28.04
C ILE A 106 -8.75 -28.95 -29.25
N ASP A 107 -7.48 -28.99 -29.63
CA ASP A 107 -6.98 -29.72 -30.81
C ASP A 107 -6.80 -31.23 -30.55
N ALA A 108 -6.90 -31.67 -29.29
CA ALA A 108 -6.76 -33.10 -28.87
C ALA A 108 -8.11 -33.83 -28.88
#